data_ea90ce9f44d901cbed78eea19e224016
#
_entry.id   ea90ce9f44d901cbed78eea19e224016
#
_cell.length_a   1.000
_cell.length_b   1.000
_cell.length_c   1.000
_cell.angle_alpha   90.00
_cell.angle_beta   90.00
_cell.angle_gamma   90.00
#
_symmetry.space_group_name_H-M   'P 1'
#
loop_
_entity.id
_entity.type
_entity.pdbx_description
1 polymer ?
#
loop_
_entity_poly.entity_id
_entity_poly.type
_entity_poly.pdbx_seq_one_letter_code
_entity_poly.pdbx_strand_id
1 'polypeptide(L)'
;MKLPVSTEWVLHCATTLAQLEPGASASTTQLAQYYDLPAAYLAKQLKALVRAGLLAATTGPRGGFRLARPAREITLLQIVEAVDGTSSPYECREIRQQGRGALPPEDCRRTCVLAEKMIDAHEAWRGSLAGVTLADIIGALPESAPSRTRLRLTGTA
;
A
#
# COMPACT_ATOMS: atom_id res chain seq x y z
N MET A 1 6.78 1.63 13.67
CA MET A 1 5.84 2.30 12.74
C MET A 1 4.59 1.46 12.67
N LYS A 2 3.40 2.05 12.77
CA LYS A 2 2.13 1.33 12.70
C LYS A 2 1.38 1.81 11.45
N LEU A 3 1.21 0.92 10.49
CA LEU A 3 0.37 1.20 9.32
C LEU A 3 -1.12 1.12 9.69
N PRO A 4 -1.98 1.92 9.05
CA PRO A 4 -3.43 1.78 9.18
C PRO A 4 -3.92 0.38 8.76
N VAL A 5 -4.99 -0.11 9.36
CA VAL A 5 -5.61 -1.39 8.97
C VAL A 5 -6.02 -1.40 7.49
N SER A 6 -6.39 -0.23 6.96
CA SER A 6 -6.72 -0.09 5.53
C SER A 6 -5.56 -0.41 4.59
N THR A 7 -4.32 -0.30 5.04
CA THR A 7 -3.14 -0.67 4.23
C THR A 7 -3.10 -2.17 3.97
N GLU A 8 -3.39 -3.00 4.99
CA GLU A 8 -3.54 -4.44 4.81
C GLU A 8 -4.63 -4.78 3.80
N TRP A 9 -5.79 -4.13 3.92
CA TRP A 9 -6.93 -4.37 3.02
C TRP A 9 -6.59 -4.09 1.55
N VAL A 10 -5.95 -2.95 1.27
CA VAL A 10 -5.61 -2.60 -0.11
C VAL A 10 -4.50 -3.44 -0.70
N LEU A 11 -3.53 -3.87 0.11
CA LEU A 11 -2.49 -4.81 -0.31
C LEU A 11 -3.12 -6.14 -0.73
N HIS A 12 -4.03 -6.68 0.08
CA HIS A 12 -4.75 -7.91 -0.25
C HIS A 12 -5.67 -7.74 -1.46
N CYS A 13 -6.42 -6.65 -1.56
CA CYS A 13 -7.29 -6.38 -2.70
C CYS A 13 -6.47 -6.22 -4.00
N ALA A 14 -5.35 -5.50 -3.98
CA ALA A 14 -4.49 -5.36 -5.14
C ALA A 14 -3.89 -6.71 -5.57
N THR A 15 -3.45 -7.53 -4.61
CA THR A 15 -2.96 -8.90 -4.86
C THR A 15 -4.06 -9.78 -5.46
N THR A 16 -5.31 -9.66 -4.98
CA THR A 16 -6.46 -10.39 -5.53
C THR A 16 -6.75 -9.98 -6.97
N LEU A 17 -6.78 -8.66 -7.23
CA LEU A 17 -6.99 -8.14 -8.60
C LEU A 17 -5.89 -8.57 -9.57
N ALA A 18 -4.65 -8.69 -9.08
CA ALA A 18 -3.52 -9.14 -9.87
C ALA A 18 -3.57 -10.63 -10.25
N GLN A 19 -4.43 -11.43 -9.61
CA GLN A 19 -4.65 -12.85 -9.91
C GLN A 19 -5.78 -13.08 -10.92
N LEU A 20 -6.50 -12.03 -11.32
CA LEU A 20 -7.58 -12.13 -12.30
C LEU A 20 -7.01 -12.26 -13.72
N GLU A 21 -7.85 -12.79 -14.63
CA GLU A 21 -7.52 -12.83 -16.05
C GLU A 21 -7.33 -11.42 -16.62
N PRO A 22 -6.51 -11.27 -17.66
CA PRO A 22 -6.30 -9.98 -18.32
C PRO A 22 -7.63 -9.32 -18.70
N GLY A 23 -7.83 -8.07 -18.26
CA GLY A 23 -9.06 -7.32 -18.52
C GLY A 23 -10.24 -7.60 -17.57
N ALA A 24 -10.16 -8.64 -16.74
CA ALA A 24 -11.19 -8.89 -15.73
C ALA A 24 -11.13 -7.85 -14.62
N SER A 25 -12.27 -7.59 -13.99
CA SER A 25 -12.42 -6.66 -12.88
C SER A 25 -13.25 -7.26 -11.76
N ALA A 26 -13.10 -6.70 -10.55
CA ALA A 26 -13.95 -7.03 -9.42
C ALA A 26 -14.55 -5.76 -8.83
N SER A 27 -15.84 -5.82 -8.49
CA SER A 27 -16.53 -4.71 -7.84
C SER A 27 -16.09 -4.55 -6.38
N THR A 28 -16.34 -3.37 -5.81
CA THR A 28 -16.12 -3.14 -4.36
C THR A 28 -16.89 -4.16 -3.53
N THR A 29 -18.13 -4.48 -3.92
CA THR A 29 -18.97 -5.45 -3.20
C THR A 29 -18.34 -6.84 -3.19
N GLN A 30 -17.84 -7.31 -4.34
CA GLN A 30 -17.16 -8.61 -4.42
C GLN A 30 -15.90 -8.65 -3.54
N LEU A 31 -15.05 -7.62 -3.60
CA LEU A 31 -13.84 -7.54 -2.77
C LEU A 31 -14.19 -7.43 -1.27
N ALA A 32 -15.20 -6.64 -0.93
CA ALA A 32 -15.64 -6.49 0.44
C ALA A 32 -16.21 -7.80 1.02
N GLN A 33 -17.02 -8.52 0.26
CA GLN A 33 -17.53 -9.83 0.65
C GLN A 33 -16.44 -10.90 0.73
N TYR A 34 -15.46 -10.84 -0.18
CA TYR A 34 -14.35 -11.80 -0.21
C TYR A 34 -13.51 -11.75 1.08
N TYR A 35 -13.35 -10.57 1.67
CA TYR A 35 -12.54 -10.33 2.86
C TYR A 35 -13.34 -9.94 4.12
N ASP A 36 -14.67 -9.95 4.05
CA ASP A 36 -15.57 -9.48 5.13
C ASP A 36 -15.21 -8.05 5.60
N LEU A 37 -15.14 -7.11 4.64
CA LEU A 37 -14.74 -5.73 4.87
C LEU A 37 -15.92 -4.75 4.71
N PRO A 38 -15.91 -3.59 5.42
CA PRO A 38 -16.89 -2.54 5.22
C PRO A 38 -16.77 -1.92 3.81
N ALA A 39 -17.74 -2.21 2.93
CA ALA A 39 -17.69 -1.84 1.51
C ALA A 39 -17.49 -0.33 1.28
N ALA A 40 -18.19 0.53 2.03
CA ALA A 40 -18.08 1.98 1.87
C ALA A 40 -16.68 2.51 2.20
N TYR A 41 -16.05 1.95 3.23
CA TYR A 41 -14.69 2.34 3.61
C TYR A 41 -13.66 1.77 2.62
N LEU A 42 -13.82 0.51 2.20
CA LEU A 42 -12.98 -0.09 1.17
C LEU A 42 -13.04 0.70 -0.14
N ALA A 43 -14.23 1.14 -0.57
CA ALA A 43 -14.38 1.96 -1.78
C ALA A 43 -13.54 3.25 -1.73
N LYS A 44 -13.47 3.91 -0.57
CA LYS A 44 -12.62 5.09 -0.38
C LYS A 44 -11.15 4.77 -0.59
N GLN A 45 -10.69 3.65 -0.07
CA GLN A 45 -9.29 3.22 -0.17
C GLN A 45 -8.92 2.80 -1.60
N LEU A 46 -9.78 2.04 -2.28
CA LEU A 46 -9.57 1.66 -3.68
C LEU A 46 -9.52 2.88 -4.61
N LYS A 47 -10.32 3.92 -4.34
CA LYS A 47 -10.23 5.20 -5.06
C LYS A 47 -8.89 5.91 -4.86
N ALA A 48 -8.22 5.73 -3.71
CA ALA A 48 -6.87 6.26 -3.52
C ALA A 48 -5.87 5.57 -4.45
N LEU A 49 -5.98 4.26 -4.63
CA LEU A 49 -5.16 3.51 -5.59
C LEU A 49 -5.44 3.91 -7.05
N VAL A 50 -6.69 4.23 -7.38
CA VAL A 50 -7.05 4.76 -8.70
C VAL A 50 -6.39 6.13 -8.94
N ARG A 51 -6.46 7.04 -7.97
CA ARG A 51 -5.79 8.35 -8.07
C ARG A 51 -4.28 8.23 -8.21
N ALA A 52 -3.67 7.22 -7.59
CA ALA A 52 -2.25 6.92 -7.71
C ALA A 52 -1.89 6.19 -9.04
N GLY A 53 -2.86 5.89 -9.91
CA GLY A 53 -2.62 5.20 -11.16
C GLY A 53 -2.23 3.72 -11.01
N LEU A 54 -2.54 3.10 -9.87
CA LEU A 54 -2.27 1.69 -9.60
C LEU A 54 -3.44 0.81 -10.02
N LEU A 55 -4.67 1.32 -9.87
CA LEU A 55 -5.89 0.68 -10.31
C LEU A 55 -6.60 1.53 -11.38
N ALA A 56 -7.34 0.87 -12.25
CA ALA A 56 -8.34 1.46 -13.11
C ALA A 56 -9.73 1.05 -12.62
N ALA A 57 -10.69 2.00 -12.67
CA ALA A 57 -12.07 1.76 -12.35
C ALA A 57 -12.95 1.89 -13.60
N THR A 58 -13.90 0.98 -13.76
CA THR A 58 -14.94 1.05 -14.78
C THR A 58 -16.31 1.14 -14.14
N THR A 59 -17.21 1.92 -14.72
CA THR A 59 -18.59 2.08 -14.26
C THR A 59 -19.53 1.12 -14.98
N GLY A 60 -20.72 0.94 -14.43
CA GLY A 60 -21.78 0.11 -15.03
C GLY A 60 -21.98 -1.24 -14.32
N PRO A 61 -22.95 -2.05 -14.78
CA PRO A 61 -23.34 -3.32 -14.12
C PRO A 61 -22.21 -4.37 -14.05
N ARG A 62 -21.25 -4.30 -14.98
CA ARG A 62 -20.04 -5.12 -15.02
C ARG A 62 -18.79 -4.32 -14.67
N GLY A 63 -18.96 -3.14 -14.06
CA GLY A 63 -17.89 -2.29 -13.62
C GLY A 63 -17.17 -2.83 -12.39
N GLY A 64 -16.01 -2.26 -12.10
CA GLY A 64 -15.20 -2.66 -10.97
C GLY A 64 -13.78 -2.14 -11.10
N PHE A 65 -12.90 -2.68 -10.30
CA PHE A 65 -11.48 -2.34 -10.27
C PHE A 65 -10.65 -3.43 -10.93
N ARG A 66 -9.62 -3.03 -11.62
CA ARG A 66 -8.57 -3.88 -12.16
C ARG A 66 -7.22 -3.18 -12.04
N LEU A 67 -6.12 -3.89 -12.22
CA LEU A 67 -4.82 -3.23 -12.29
C LEU A 67 -4.77 -2.26 -13.47
N ALA A 68 -4.21 -1.07 -13.26
CA ALA A 68 -3.99 -0.08 -14.33
C ALA A 68 -2.71 -0.36 -15.11
N ARG A 69 -1.80 -1.13 -14.54
CA ARG A 69 -0.48 -1.51 -15.08
C ARG A 69 -0.20 -2.98 -14.78
N PRO A 70 0.75 -3.62 -15.50
CA PRO A 70 1.19 -4.98 -15.17
C PRO A 70 1.63 -5.12 -13.72
N ALA A 71 1.33 -6.26 -13.08
CA ALA A 71 1.66 -6.52 -11.67
C ALA A 71 3.16 -6.35 -11.36
N ARG A 72 4.05 -6.62 -12.31
CA ARG A 72 5.51 -6.40 -12.17
C ARG A 72 5.93 -4.93 -12.08
N GLU A 73 5.03 -4.01 -12.41
CA GLU A 73 5.27 -2.56 -12.39
C GLU A 73 4.61 -1.86 -11.19
N ILE A 74 3.96 -2.62 -10.31
CA ILE A 74 3.30 -2.11 -9.11
C ILE A 74 4.02 -2.68 -7.90
N THR A 75 4.69 -1.80 -7.14
CA THR A 75 5.41 -2.18 -5.93
C THR A 75 4.53 -2.07 -4.68
N LEU A 76 4.90 -2.79 -3.62
CA LEU A 76 4.22 -2.68 -2.32
C LEU A 76 4.32 -1.25 -1.77
N LEU A 77 5.46 -0.56 -1.98
CA LEU A 77 5.64 0.82 -1.54
C LEU A 77 4.59 1.73 -2.16
N GLN A 78 4.37 1.65 -3.46
CA GLN A 78 3.38 2.48 -4.16
C GLN A 78 1.97 2.30 -3.60
N ILE A 79 1.59 1.07 -3.24
CA ILE A 79 0.28 0.77 -2.65
C ILE A 79 0.17 1.39 -1.26
N VAL A 80 1.20 1.23 -0.44
CA VAL A 80 1.25 1.80 0.92
C VAL A 80 1.15 3.31 0.87
N GLU A 81 1.97 3.97 0.03
CA GLU A 81 1.98 5.43 -0.09
C GLU A 81 0.67 6.01 -0.63
N ALA A 82 -0.04 5.27 -1.46
CA ALA A 82 -1.33 5.70 -1.98
C ALA A 82 -2.40 5.89 -0.88
N VAL A 83 -2.30 5.18 0.23
CA VAL A 83 -3.29 5.24 1.33
C VAL A 83 -2.76 5.86 2.62
N ASP A 84 -1.46 5.73 2.89
CA ASP A 84 -0.83 6.22 4.12
C ASP A 84 -0.01 7.51 3.89
N GLY A 85 0.28 7.84 2.63
CA GLY A 85 1.13 8.97 2.26
C GLY A 85 2.63 8.63 2.32
N THR A 86 3.44 9.66 2.09
CA THR A 86 4.90 9.54 1.98
C THR A 86 5.64 10.11 3.20
N SER A 87 4.91 10.59 4.21
CA SER A 87 5.50 11.27 5.36
C SER A 87 6.31 10.32 6.23
N SER A 88 7.46 10.81 6.69
CA SER A 88 8.24 10.08 7.70
C SER A 88 7.44 9.96 9.01
N PRO A 89 7.44 8.80 9.66
CA PRO A 89 6.80 8.63 10.97
C PRO A 89 7.57 9.34 12.11
N TYR A 90 8.75 9.86 11.83
CA TYR A 90 9.59 10.57 12.79
C TYR A 90 9.79 12.03 12.36
N GLU A 91 9.44 12.95 13.26
CA GLU A 91 9.66 14.38 13.14
C GLU A 91 10.60 14.85 14.27
N CYS A 92 11.74 15.41 13.90
CA CYS A 92 12.64 16.00 14.87
C CYS A 92 12.13 17.39 15.27
N ARG A 93 11.83 17.58 16.54
CA ARG A 93 11.40 18.87 17.13
C ARG A 93 12.53 19.61 17.86
N GLU A 94 13.77 19.25 17.57
CA GLU A 94 14.99 19.85 18.14
C GLU A 94 14.98 19.98 19.66
N ILE A 95 14.62 18.89 20.34
CA ILE A 95 14.54 18.84 21.80
C ILE A 95 15.88 19.19 22.49
N ARG A 96 17.01 19.10 21.77
CA ARG A 96 18.34 19.49 22.27
C ARG A 96 18.43 20.95 22.69
N GLN A 97 17.52 21.81 22.23
CA GLN A 97 17.44 23.22 22.59
C GLN A 97 16.45 23.51 23.71
N GLN A 98 15.98 22.50 24.43
CA GLN A 98 14.93 22.64 25.43
C GLN A 98 15.40 22.19 26.81
N GLY A 99 14.81 22.82 27.84
CA GLY A 99 15.03 22.44 29.23
C GLY A 99 16.42 22.75 29.78
N ARG A 100 16.78 22.09 30.89
CA ARG A 100 18.06 22.32 31.60
C ARG A 100 19.28 21.81 30.84
N GLY A 101 19.09 20.88 29.89
CA GLY A 101 20.13 20.35 29.06
C GLY A 101 20.25 21.05 27.70
N ALA A 102 19.62 22.21 27.56
CA ALA A 102 19.61 22.94 26.28
C ALA A 102 21.04 23.25 25.80
N LEU A 103 21.32 22.83 24.56
CA LEU A 103 22.56 23.18 23.87
C LEU A 103 22.43 24.56 23.20
N PRO A 104 23.52 25.28 23.06
CA PRO A 104 23.53 26.53 22.32
C PRO A 104 23.19 26.27 20.84
N PRO A 105 22.57 27.25 20.13
CA PRO A 105 22.15 27.08 18.73
C PRO A 105 23.28 26.67 17.78
N GLU A 106 24.51 27.12 18.04
CA GLU A 106 25.69 26.77 17.26
C GLU A 106 26.01 25.28 17.29
N ASP A 107 25.71 24.58 18.41
CA ASP A 107 25.95 23.15 18.55
C ASP A 107 24.82 22.32 17.90
N CYS A 108 23.71 22.98 17.56
CA CYS A 108 22.56 22.38 16.90
C CYS A 108 22.49 22.65 15.40
N ARG A 109 23.54 23.22 14.80
CA ARG A 109 23.60 23.49 13.34
C ARG A 109 23.60 22.23 12.48
N ARG A 110 24.09 21.12 13.01
CA ARG A 110 24.06 19.82 12.35
C ARG A 110 22.77 19.08 12.71
N THR A 111 22.27 18.33 11.75
CA THR A 111 21.13 17.42 11.98
C THR A 111 21.39 16.55 13.21
N CYS A 112 20.35 16.38 14.03
CA CYS A 112 20.42 15.49 15.18
C CYS A 112 20.75 14.07 14.73
N VAL A 113 21.79 13.45 15.31
CA VAL A 113 22.19 12.08 14.96
C VAL A 113 21.04 11.08 15.10
N LEU A 114 20.17 11.25 16.11
CA LEU A 114 18.97 10.41 16.24
C LEU A 114 18.01 10.61 15.07
N ALA A 115 17.80 11.87 14.63
CA ALA A 115 16.94 12.15 13.48
C ALA A 115 17.52 11.54 12.20
N GLU A 116 18.82 11.65 11.99
CA GLU A 116 19.52 11.04 10.86
C GLU A 116 19.31 9.52 10.85
N LYS A 117 19.52 8.83 11.96
CA LYS A 117 19.33 7.38 12.06
C LYS A 117 17.88 6.95 11.89
N MET A 118 16.92 7.75 12.33
CA MET A 118 15.49 7.48 12.10
C MET A 118 15.10 7.67 10.63
N ILE A 119 15.71 8.64 9.95
CA ILE A 119 15.53 8.83 8.50
C ILE A 119 16.15 7.65 7.74
N ASP A 120 17.38 7.25 8.05
CA ASP A 120 18.06 6.09 7.44
C ASP A 120 17.19 4.82 7.57
N ALA A 121 16.64 4.57 8.76
CA ALA A 121 15.77 3.41 9.01
C ALA A 121 14.47 3.48 8.19
N HIS A 122 13.88 4.67 8.06
CA HIS A 122 12.68 4.86 7.25
C HIS A 122 12.96 4.62 5.76
N GLU A 123 14.08 5.14 5.24
CA GLU A 123 14.47 4.92 3.84
C GLU A 123 14.82 3.45 3.57
N ALA A 124 15.43 2.74 4.49
CA ALA A 124 15.67 1.30 4.37
C ALA A 124 14.36 0.51 4.28
N TRP A 125 13.37 0.87 5.12
CA TRP A 125 12.02 0.28 5.05
C TRP A 125 11.33 0.57 3.72
N ARG A 126 11.38 1.82 3.24
CA ARG A 126 10.87 2.22 1.92
C ARG A 126 11.53 1.42 0.79
N GLY A 127 12.85 1.34 0.82
CA GLY A 127 13.64 0.57 -0.16
C GLY A 127 13.25 -0.90 -0.21
N SER A 128 13.00 -1.51 0.96
CA SER A 128 12.52 -2.89 1.04
C SER A 128 11.16 -3.07 0.34
N LEU A 129 10.19 -2.19 0.56
CA LEU A 129 8.88 -2.25 -0.08
C LEU A 129 8.91 -1.87 -1.57
N ALA A 130 9.83 -0.99 -1.97
CA ALA A 130 10.02 -0.61 -3.36
C ALA A 130 10.62 -1.75 -4.20
N GLY A 131 11.37 -2.64 -3.57
CA GLY A 131 12.00 -3.79 -4.22
C GLY A 131 11.06 -4.99 -4.43
N VAL A 132 9.80 -4.93 -3.95
CA VAL A 132 8.85 -6.05 -4.05
C VAL A 132 7.63 -5.62 -4.86
N THR A 133 7.33 -6.34 -5.92
CA THR A 133 6.18 -6.10 -6.80
C THR A 133 5.00 -7.03 -6.48
N LEU A 134 3.81 -6.70 -6.99
CA LEU A 134 2.67 -7.63 -6.93
C LEU A 134 2.96 -8.95 -7.67
N ALA A 135 3.77 -8.92 -8.73
CA ALA A 135 4.16 -10.14 -9.44
C ALA A 135 5.01 -11.05 -8.54
N ASP A 136 5.93 -10.49 -7.75
CA ASP A 136 6.74 -11.25 -6.79
C ASP A 136 5.87 -11.89 -5.71
N ILE A 137 4.87 -11.16 -5.21
CA ILE A 137 3.91 -11.70 -4.24
C ILE A 137 3.12 -12.86 -4.83
N ILE A 138 2.60 -12.71 -6.06
CA ILE A 138 1.86 -13.79 -6.73
C ILE A 138 2.75 -15.00 -6.96
N GLY A 139 4.00 -14.81 -7.39
CA GLY A 139 4.97 -15.88 -7.60
C GLY A 139 5.34 -16.65 -6.32
N ALA A 140 5.16 -16.04 -5.15
CA ALA A 140 5.36 -16.68 -3.86
C ALA A 140 4.11 -17.42 -3.33
N LEU A 141 2.94 -17.26 -3.98
CA LEU A 141 1.72 -17.97 -3.60
C LEU A 141 1.75 -19.43 -4.15
N PRO A 142 0.98 -20.34 -3.54
CA PRO A 142 0.77 -21.67 -4.11
C PRO A 142 0.19 -21.59 -5.53
N GLU A 143 0.61 -22.48 -6.44
CA GLU A 143 0.14 -22.50 -7.85
C GLU A 143 -1.38 -22.50 -8.00
N SER A 144 -2.10 -23.12 -7.06
CA SER A 144 -3.56 -23.14 -7.03
C SER A 144 -4.21 -21.83 -6.56
N ALA A 145 -3.44 -20.84 -6.06
CA ALA A 145 -4.01 -19.62 -5.50
C ALA A 145 -4.77 -18.77 -6.54
N PRO A 146 -4.23 -18.51 -7.75
CA PRO A 146 -4.96 -17.69 -8.73
C PRO A 146 -6.29 -18.33 -9.18
N SER A 147 -6.32 -19.64 -9.44
CA SER A 147 -7.54 -20.34 -9.83
C SER A 147 -8.60 -20.33 -8.73
N ARG A 148 -8.20 -20.57 -7.47
CA ARG A 148 -9.09 -20.49 -6.32
C ARG A 148 -9.65 -19.08 -6.12
N THR A 149 -8.79 -18.05 -6.28
CA THR A 149 -9.19 -16.65 -6.16
C THR A 149 -10.23 -16.29 -7.21
N ARG A 150 -9.99 -16.64 -8.47
CA ARG A 150 -10.94 -16.42 -9.57
C ARG A 150 -12.28 -17.10 -9.31
N LEU A 151 -12.26 -18.39 -8.97
CA LEU A 151 -13.47 -19.15 -8.70
C LEU A 151 -14.29 -18.50 -7.57
N ARG A 152 -13.67 -18.09 -6.48
CA ARG A 152 -14.38 -17.52 -5.31
C ARG A 152 -14.85 -16.09 -5.53
N LEU A 153 -14.13 -15.31 -6.34
CA LEU A 153 -14.44 -13.90 -6.54
C LEU A 153 -15.43 -13.67 -7.69
N THR A 154 -15.28 -14.40 -8.82
CA THR A 154 -16.05 -14.18 -10.05
C THR A 154 -16.95 -15.34 -10.44
N GLY A 155 -16.84 -16.48 -9.77
CA GLY A 155 -17.58 -17.71 -10.11
C GLY A 155 -17.08 -18.39 -11.40
N THR A 156 -15.96 -17.94 -11.96
CA THR A 156 -15.29 -18.53 -13.14
C THR A 156 -13.97 -19.18 -12.74
N ALA A 157 -13.79 -20.43 -13.16
CA ALA A 157 -12.55 -21.17 -12.98
C ALA A 157 -11.52 -20.84 -14.08
#